data_5b800470fa77d33f738efec2a4e87e19
#
_entry.id   5b800470fa77d33f738efec2a4e87e19
#
_cell.length_a   1.000
_cell.length_b   1.000
_cell.length_c   1.000
_cell.angle_alpha   90.00
_cell.angle_beta   90.00
_cell.angle_gamma   90.00
#
_symmetry.space_group_name_H-M   'P 1'
#
loop_
_entity.id
_entity.type
_entity.pdbx_description
1 polymer ?
#
loop_
_entity_poly.entity_id
_entity_poly.type
_entity_poly.pdbx_seq_one_letter_code
_entity_poly.pdbx_strand_id
1 'polypeptide(L)'
;MRYLVSAMLAIVAIIHLLPLSGAIGSERLASLYGISFDEPNIAILMRHRAVLFGLLGLFMLFAAFAPRFQVAAFVLGFVSVVSFLWLASSVGGYNAAVGRIVTADIVALVCLVVGAAAYAYARHGT
;
A
#
# COMPACT_ATOMS: atom_id res chain seq x y z
N MET A 1 -3.72 -21.30 8.37
CA MET A 1 -3.61 -20.46 7.16
C MET A 1 -4.49 -19.23 7.20
N ARG A 2 -5.70 -19.36 7.72
CA ARG A 2 -6.62 -18.23 7.84
C ARG A 2 -6.02 -17.04 8.61
N TYR A 3 -5.36 -17.31 9.72
CA TYR A 3 -4.73 -16.26 10.51
C TYR A 3 -3.51 -15.65 9.80
N LEU A 4 -2.78 -16.46 9.03
CA LEU A 4 -1.67 -15.96 8.23
C LEU A 4 -2.15 -15.02 7.14
N VAL A 5 -3.24 -15.35 6.45
CA VAL A 5 -3.86 -14.48 5.45
C VAL A 5 -4.25 -13.15 6.08
N SER A 6 -4.95 -13.20 7.22
CA SER A 6 -5.38 -11.99 7.92
C SER A 6 -4.19 -11.15 8.36
N ALA A 7 -3.14 -11.78 8.90
CA ALA A 7 -1.94 -11.07 9.33
C ALA A 7 -1.23 -10.38 8.17
N MET A 8 -1.10 -11.07 7.04
CA MET A 8 -0.43 -10.51 5.87
C MET A 8 -1.21 -9.32 5.30
N LEU A 9 -2.52 -9.45 5.15
CA LEU A 9 -3.37 -8.35 4.68
C LEU A 9 -3.37 -7.18 5.66
N ALA A 10 -3.36 -7.44 6.97
CA ALA A 10 -3.30 -6.38 7.97
C ALA A 10 -2.00 -5.59 7.87
N ILE A 11 -0.87 -6.27 7.67
CA ILE A 11 0.43 -5.59 7.48
C ILE A 11 0.40 -4.71 6.24
N VAL A 12 -0.09 -5.23 5.11
CA VAL A 12 -0.20 -4.47 3.86
C VAL A 12 -1.15 -3.28 4.04
N ALA A 13 -2.25 -3.48 4.77
CA ALA A 13 -3.21 -2.42 5.07
C ALA A 13 -2.55 -1.29 5.86
N ILE A 14 -1.75 -1.61 6.87
CA ILE A 14 -1.03 -0.62 7.66
C ILE A 14 -0.06 0.18 6.78
N ILE A 15 0.67 -0.51 5.90
CA ILE A 15 1.58 0.15 4.97
C ILE A 15 0.82 1.14 4.08
N HIS A 16 -0.37 0.77 3.60
CA HIS A 16 -1.19 1.66 2.78
C HIS A 16 -1.82 2.80 3.57
N LEU A 17 -2.01 2.65 4.87
CA LEU A 17 -2.56 3.71 5.72
C LEU A 17 -1.51 4.76 6.11
N LEU A 18 -0.23 4.43 6.06
CA LEU A 18 0.83 5.37 6.44
C LEU A 18 0.77 6.69 5.66
N PRO A 19 0.59 6.69 4.31
CA PRO A 19 0.52 7.93 3.55
C PRO A 19 -0.73 8.76 3.82
N LEU A 20 -1.73 8.23 4.51
CA LEU A 20 -2.98 8.94 4.79
C LEU A 20 -2.72 10.27 5.51
N SER A 21 -1.69 10.33 6.35
CA SER A 21 -1.31 11.57 7.03
C SER A 21 -0.96 12.70 6.06
N GLY A 22 -0.57 12.37 4.82
CA GLY A 22 -0.31 13.36 3.77
C GLY A 22 -1.55 14.14 3.34
N ALA A 23 -2.75 13.63 3.61
CA ALA A 23 -3.99 14.35 3.32
C ALA A 23 -4.16 15.60 4.19
N ILE A 24 -3.46 15.67 5.32
CA ILE A 24 -3.55 16.78 6.28
C ILE A 24 -2.98 18.08 5.69
N GLY A 25 -1.89 17.99 4.91
CA GLY A 25 -1.33 19.19 4.30
C GLY A 25 -0.01 18.95 3.58
N SER A 26 0.43 19.98 2.85
CA SER A 26 1.64 19.93 2.02
C SER A 26 2.90 19.75 2.84
N GLU A 27 2.96 20.27 4.07
CA GLU A 27 4.12 20.10 4.94
C GLU A 27 4.32 18.62 5.29
N ARG A 28 3.23 17.93 5.57
CA ARG A 28 3.31 16.50 5.88
C ARG A 28 3.74 15.69 4.67
N LEU A 29 3.24 16.04 3.48
CA LEU A 29 3.68 15.43 2.23
C LEU A 29 5.16 15.66 2.00
N ALA A 30 5.64 16.88 2.21
CA ALA A 30 7.06 17.20 2.06
C ALA A 30 7.91 16.35 2.99
N SER A 31 7.49 16.16 4.24
CA SER A 31 8.17 15.31 5.20
C SER A 31 8.20 13.85 4.76
N LEU A 32 7.08 13.33 4.23
CA LEU A 32 6.98 11.93 3.80
C LEU A 32 7.82 11.62 2.57
N TYR A 33 7.86 12.55 1.60
CA TYR A 33 8.47 12.29 0.30
C TYR A 33 9.80 13.02 0.09
N GLY A 34 10.18 13.91 1.01
CA GLY A 34 11.43 14.64 0.94
C GLY A 34 11.50 15.67 -0.17
N ILE A 35 10.36 16.14 -0.65
CA ILE A 35 10.26 17.20 -1.66
C ILE A 35 9.18 18.20 -1.26
N SER A 36 9.27 19.43 -1.82
CA SER A 36 8.28 20.46 -1.53
C SER A 36 7.05 20.30 -2.43
N PHE A 37 5.86 20.53 -1.85
CA PHE A 37 4.58 20.48 -2.55
C PHE A 37 3.85 21.83 -2.41
N ASP A 38 4.58 22.92 -2.60
CA ASP A 38 4.03 24.29 -2.44
C ASP A 38 3.16 24.70 -3.62
N GLU A 39 3.33 24.08 -4.80
CA GLU A 39 2.52 24.36 -5.97
C GLU A 39 1.11 23.78 -5.74
N PRO A 40 0.03 24.62 -5.86
CA PRO A 40 -1.32 24.18 -5.48
C PRO A 40 -1.82 22.95 -6.22
N ASN A 41 -1.55 22.83 -7.51
CA ASN A 41 -2.03 21.68 -8.28
C ASN A 41 -1.39 20.37 -7.81
N ILE A 42 -0.09 20.40 -7.56
CA ILE A 42 0.63 19.23 -7.05
C ILE A 42 0.14 18.87 -5.65
N ALA A 43 -0.07 19.89 -4.80
CA ALA A 43 -0.57 19.67 -3.43
C ALA A 43 -1.94 18.97 -3.45
N ILE A 44 -2.85 19.42 -4.32
CA ILE A 44 -4.18 18.82 -4.44
C ILE A 44 -4.06 17.35 -4.87
N LEU A 45 -3.28 17.09 -5.91
CA LEU A 45 -3.13 15.73 -6.44
C LEU A 45 -2.52 14.78 -5.42
N MET A 46 -1.49 15.23 -4.70
CA MET A 46 -0.81 14.39 -3.72
C MET A 46 -1.65 14.17 -2.47
N ARG A 47 -2.40 15.16 -2.03
CA ARG A 47 -3.30 15.00 -0.89
C ARG A 47 -4.45 14.05 -1.22
N HIS A 48 -5.00 14.16 -2.43
CA HIS A 48 -6.03 13.24 -2.89
C HIS A 48 -5.48 11.81 -3.02
N ARG A 49 -4.24 11.66 -3.51
CA ARG A 49 -3.57 10.35 -3.56
C ARG A 49 -3.48 9.74 -2.16
N ALA A 50 -3.15 10.53 -1.14
CA ALA A 50 -3.10 10.04 0.23
C ALA A 50 -4.46 9.54 0.71
N VAL A 51 -5.54 10.23 0.37
CA VAL A 51 -6.91 9.79 0.69
C VAL A 51 -7.21 8.45 0.02
N LEU A 52 -6.85 8.29 -1.25
CA LEU A 52 -7.08 7.03 -1.98
C LEU A 52 -6.30 5.87 -1.35
N PHE A 53 -5.05 6.10 -0.94
CA PHE A 53 -4.29 5.08 -0.22
C PHE A 53 -4.93 4.72 1.11
N GLY A 54 -5.47 5.71 1.82
CA GLY A 54 -6.20 5.47 3.06
C GLY A 54 -7.43 4.60 2.84
N LEU A 55 -8.20 4.88 1.80
CA LEU A 55 -9.37 4.07 1.45
C LEU A 55 -8.98 2.64 1.12
N LEU A 56 -7.93 2.46 0.32
CA LEU A 56 -7.44 1.13 -0.03
C LEU A 56 -6.96 0.38 1.22
N GLY A 57 -6.22 1.06 2.10
CA GLY A 57 -5.74 0.47 3.34
C GLY A 57 -6.88 0.05 4.26
N LEU A 58 -7.91 0.88 4.40
CA LEU A 58 -9.10 0.54 5.18
C LEU A 58 -9.84 -0.67 4.59
N PHE A 59 -9.95 -0.73 3.26
CA PHE A 59 -10.56 -1.88 2.60
C PHE A 59 -9.78 -3.16 2.89
N MET A 60 -8.45 -3.11 2.77
CA MET A 60 -7.60 -4.27 3.06
C MET A 60 -7.72 -4.72 4.51
N LEU A 61 -7.77 -3.77 5.45
CA LEU A 61 -7.93 -4.08 6.86
C LEU A 61 -9.27 -4.78 7.12
N PHE A 62 -10.33 -4.27 6.50
CA PHE A 62 -11.63 -4.92 6.56
C PHE A 62 -11.58 -6.33 5.97
N ALA A 63 -10.97 -6.48 4.78
CA ALA A 63 -10.86 -7.76 4.09
C ALA A 63 -10.02 -8.78 4.88
N ALA A 64 -9.08 -8.31 5.70
CA ALA A 64 -8.28 -9.20 6.55
C ALA A 64 -9.17 -10.07 7.45
N PHE A 65 -10.35 -9.54 7.83
CA PHE A 65 -11.28 -10.23 8.71
C PHE A 65 -12.59 -10.60 8.01
N ALA A 66 -12.67 -10.41 6.68
CA ALA A 66 -13.85 -10.73 5.88
C ALA A 66 -13.43 -11.56 4.66
N PRO A 67 -13.39 -12.90 4.79
CA PRO A 67 -12.79 -13.76 3.75
C PRO A 67 -13.35 -13.57 2.35
N ARG A 68 -14.62 -13.23 2.20
CA ARG A 68 -15.24 -13.04 0.89
C ARG A 68 -14.66 -11.88 0.10
N PHE A 69 -13.97 -10.94 0.77
CA PHE A 69 -13.35 -9.78 0.12
C PHE A 69 -11.85 -9.94 -0.09
N GLN A 70 -11.25 -11.06 0.34
CA GLN A 70 -9.80 -11.22 0.33
C GLN A 70 -9.23 -11.31 -1.09
N VAL A 71 -9.92 -11.95 -2.02
CA VAL A 71 -9.46 -12.01 -3.41
C VAL A 71 -9.37 -10.60 -3.99
N ALA A 72 -10.41 -9.78 -3.81
CA ALA A 72 -10.40 -8.39 -4.28
C ALA A 72 -9.26 -7.60 -3.62
N ALA A 73 -9.04 -7.79 -2.32
CA ALA A 73 -7.97 -7.11 -1.60
C ALA A 73 -6.59 -7.50 -2.14
N PHE A 74 -6.36 -8.77 -2.41
CA PHE A 74 -5.09 -9.22 -3.00
C PHE A 74 -4.88 -8.63 -4.39
N VAL A 75 -5.90 -8.64 -5.24
CA VAL A 75 -5.79 -8.06 -6.59
C VAL A 75 -5.45 -6.58 -6.50
N LEU A 76 -6.18 -5.82 -5.70
CA LEU A 76 -5.93 -4.38 -5.55
C LEU A 76 -4.57 -4.11 -4.94
N GLY A 77 -4.18 -4.90 -3.95
CA GLY A 77 -2.88 -4.77 -3.31
C GLY A 77 -1.73 -5.03 -4.28
N PHE A 78 -1.82 -6.10 -5.07
CA PHE A 78 -0.80 -6.39 -6.08
C PHE A 78 -0.70 -5.28 -7.12
N VAL A 79 -1.83 -4.81 -7.63
CA VAL A 79 -1.83 -3.70 -8.60
C VAL A 79 -1.19 -2.46 -8.00
N SER A 80 -1.55 -2.11 -6.78
CA SER A 80 -1.01 -0.93 -6.09
C SER A 80 0.51 -1.02 -5.91
N VAL A 81 0.97 -2.12 -5.34
CA VAL A 81 2.38 -2.29 -4.98
C VAL A 81 3.25 -2.49 -6.21
N VAL A 82 2.84 -3.36 -7.12
CA VAL A 82 3.62 -3.66 -8.33
C VAL A 82 3.71 -2.43 -9.22
N SER A 83 2.62 -1.69 -9.40
CA SER A 83 2.64 -0.48 -10.22
C SER A 83 3.58 0.58 -9.65
N PHE A 84 3.57 0.77 -8.33
CA PHE A 84 4.49 1.71 -7.69
C PHE A 84 5.94 1.30 -7.87
N LEU A 85 6.26 0.02 -7.62
CA LEU A 85 7.62 -0.49 -7.75
C LEU A 85 8.11 -0.40 -9.20
N TRP A 86 7.24 -0.70 -10.16
CA TRP A 86 7.57 -0.57 -11.57
C TRP A 86 7.86 0.87 -11.96
N LEU A 87 7.00 1.81 -11.52
CA LEU A 87 7.21 3.23 -11.80
C LEU A 87 8.49 3.76 -11.15
N ALA A 88 8.74 3.38 -9.90
CA ALA A 88 9.96 3.79 -9.21
C ALA A 88 11.22 3.31 -9.94
N SER A 89 11.20 2.06 -10.42
CA SER A 89 12.32 1.48 -11.18
C SER A 89 12.48 2.15 -12.54
N SER A 90 11.37 2.43 -13.23
CA SER A 90 11.39 3.01 -14.58
C SER A 90 11.86 4.46 -14.57
N VAL A 91 11.38 5.25 -13.62
CA VAL A 91 11.76 6.66 -13.50
C VAL A 91 13.15 6.81 -12.90
N GLY A 92 13.43 6.06 -11.83
CA GLY A 92 14.72 6.10 -11.15
C GLY A 92 15.00 7.44 -10.46
N GLY A 93 16.20 7.55 -9.89
CA GLY A 93 16.67 8.82 -9.33
C GLY A 93 15.90 9.31 -8.11
N TYR A 94 15.14 8.47 -7.44
CA TYR A 94 14.35 8.88 -6.28
C TYR A 94 15.26 9.14 -5.06
N ASN A 95 14.78 10.01 -4.16
CA ASN A 95 15.52 10.38 -2.94
C ASN A 95 15.39 9.29 -1.86
N ALA A 96 16.08 9.51 -0.72
CA ALA A 96 16.08 8.55 0.38
C ALA A 96 14.68 8.36 0.99
N ALA A 97 13.86 9.40 1.04
CA ALA A 97 12.49 9.31 1.56
C ALA A 97 11.63 8.40 0.70
N VAL A 98 11.68 8.56 -0.63
CA VAL A 98 10.97 7.69 -1.56
C VAL A 98 11.58 6.28 -1.52
N GLY A 99 12.89 6.17 -1.33
CA GLY A 99 13.55 4.88 -1.15
C GLY A 99 13.01 4.09 0.03
N ARG A 100 12.63 4.76 1.13
CA ARG A 100 11.98 4.11 2.26
C ARG A 100 10.60 3.56 1.88
N ILE A 101 9.87 4.28 1.04
CA ILE A 101 8.57 3.82 0.53
C ILE A 101 8.76 2.60 -0.37
N VAL A 102 9.79 2.61 -1.22
CA VAL A 102 10.13 1.46 -2.06
C VAL A 102 10.40 0.24 -1.19
N THR A 103 11.17 0.39 -0.12
CA THR A 103 11.45 -0.71 0.81
C THR A 103 10.17 -1.22 1.47
N ALA A 104 9.30 -0.31 1.93
CA ALA A 104 8.02 -0.68 2.53
C ALA A 104 7.15 -1.46 1.53
N ASP A 105 7.14 -1.05 0.27
CA ASP A 105 6.36 -1.73 -0.75
C ASP A 105 6.95 -3.09 -1.14
N ILE A 106 8.27 -3.26 -1.05
CA ILE A 106 8.88 -4.58 -1.22
C ILE A 106 8.42 -5.52 -0.08
N VAL A 107 8.39 -5.03 1.15
CA VAL A 107 7.86 -5.79 2.28
C VAL A 107 6.39 -6.13 2.04
N ALA A 108 5.61 -5.17 1.56
CA ALA A 108 4.20 -5.40 1.23
C ALA A 108 4.04 -6.46 0.15
N LEU A 109 4.90 -6.44 -0.87
CA LEU A 109 4.86 -7.44 -1.95
C LEU A 109 5.12 -8.85 -1.40
N VAL A 110 6.12 -8.99 -0.53
CA VAL A 110 6.40 -10.28 0.11
C VAL A 110 5.20 -10.74 0.92
N CYS A 111 4.60 -9.84 1.69
CA CYS A 111 3.39 -10.17 2.48
C CYS A 111 2.22 -10.58 1.58
N LEU A 112 2.04 -9.91 0.46
CA LEU A 112 0.97 -10.25 -0.50
C LEU A 112 1.19 -11.62 -1.12
N VAL A 113 2.43 -11.94 -1.50
CA VAL A 113 2.76 -13.25 -2.07
C VAL A 113 2.52 -14.36 -1.04
N VAL A 114 3.02 -14.17 0.19
CA VAL A 114 2.83 -15.14 1.26
C VAL A 114 1.35 -15.30 1.59
N GLY A 115 0.63 -14.19 1.72
CA GLY A 115 -0.80 -14.20 2.02
C GLY A 115 -1.62 -14.87 0.93
N ALA A 116 -1.32 -14.56 -0.33
CA ALA A 116 -2.02 -15.16 -1.47
C ALA A 116 -1.75 -16.67 -1.56
N ALA A 117 -0.50 -17.08 -1.32
CA ALA A 117 -0.16 -18.49 -1.29
C ALA A 117 -0.88 -19.21 -0.15
N ALA A 118 -0.94 -18.60 1.03
CA ALA A 118 -1.66 -19.15 2.17
C ALA A 118 -3.16 -19.26 1.89
N TYR A 119 -3.73 -18.25 1.24
CA TYR A 119 -5.14 -18.26 0.86
C TYR A 119 -5.43 -19.39 -0.11
N ALA A 120 -4.60 -19.55 -1.14
CA ALA A 120 -4.76 -20.62 -2.12
C ALA A 120 -4.61 -22.00 -1.46
N TYR A 121 -3.63 -22.14 -0.58
CA TYR A 121 -3.41 -23.39 0.15
C TYR A 121 -4.61 -23.75 1.02
N ALA A 122 -5.12 -22.78 1.78
CA ALA A 122 -6.29 -23.01 2.64
C ALA A 122 -7.54 -23.39 1.84
N ARG A 123 -7.72 -22.73 0.67
CA ARG A 123 -8.86 -23.00 -0.20
C ARG A 123 -8.78 -24.40 -0.83
N HIS A 124 -7.58 -24.82 -1.25
CA HIS A 124 -7.39 -26.14 -1.87
C HIS A 124 -7.19 -27.26 -0.83
N GLY A 125 -6.82 -26.92 0.39
CA GLY A 125 -6.62 -27.87 1.49
C GLY A 125 -7.90 -28.31 2.17
N THR A 126 -9.02 -27.73 1.79
CA THR A 126 -10.33 -28.12 2.32
C THR A 126 -11.12 -28.85 1.24
#